data_299f0e0862339c3c1141fb5e17503d1e
#
_entry.id   299f0e0862339c3c1141fb5e17503d1e
#
_cell.length_a   1.000
_cell.length_b   1.000
_cell.length_c   1.000
_cell.angle_alpha   90.00
_cell.angle_beta   90.00
_cell.angle_gamma   90.00
#
_symmetry.space_group_name_H-M   'P 1'
#
loop_
_entity.id
_entity.type
_entity.pdbx_description
1 polymer ?
#
loop_
_entity_poly.entity_id
_entity_poly.type
_entity_poly.pdbx_seq_one_letter_code
_entity_poly.pdbx_strand_id
1 'polypeptide(L)'
;LEIEVNAIGGYEEVGRNMTAIRVNEDIVIIDMGLRLDRIAIHEDAEIEKMHSIDLIKMGAIPNDAMLSKAKRSVKAIVCTHGHLDHIGAVPKLAHRYEAPIISTPFTAELIAQQIRVEKKFGVENPLYTLEAGQVYQITPDIAVEFVRATHSIPDPIFAVLHTPAGALVYANDFKLDRTPVIGKPPDFKRLKSLGKDGVLALIVESTRVKEAGKTPSEQIAKDLVRDVLLGTEEEDNGVLVTTFSSHIARVKTIFEAAREMDRRPLVLGRSMERYLG
;
A
#
# COMPACT_ATOMS: atom_id res chain seq x y z
N LEU A 1 25.31 -12.59 -13.08
CA LEU A 1 24.12 -12.16 -12.34
C LEU A 1 23.91 -10.67 -12.57
N GLU A 2 22.81 -10.31 -13.19
CA GLU A 2 22.44 -8.93 -13.48
C GLU A 2 21.21 -8.57 -12.65
N ILE A 3 21.25 -7.41 -11.98
CA ILE A 3 20.10 -6.87 -11.24
C ILE A 3 19.83 -5.45 -11.72
N GLU A 4 18.59 -5.20 -12.11
CA GLU A 4 18.14 -3.91 -12.63
C GLU A 4 16.89 -3.45 -11.84
N VAL A 5 16.87 -2.20 -11.42
CA VAL A 5 15.72 -1.58 -10.78
C VAL A 5 15.11 -0.54 -11.72
N ASN A 6 13.89 -0.78 -12.15
CA ASN A 6 13.16 0.06 -13.07
C ASN A 6 12.10 0.87 -12.34
N ALA A 7 12.29 2.19 -12.27
CA ALA A 7 11.36 3.15 -11.73
C ALA A 7 10.25 3.43 -12.75
N ILE A 8 9.07 2.82 -12.59
CA ILE A 8 7.96 2.95 -13.56
C ILE A 8 7.01 4.07 -13.15
N GLY A 9 6.74 4.19 -11.85
CA GLY A 9 5.90 5.23 -11.28
C GLY A 9 6.17 5.44 -9.80
N GLY A 10 5.76 6.60 -9.26
CA GLY A 10 5.96 6.94 -7.85
C GLY A 10 7.31 7.59 -7.52
N TYR A 11 8.14 7.86 -8.53
CA TYR A 11 9.44 8.53 -8.36
C TYR A 11 9.32 10.01 -8.74
N GLU A 12 9.86 10.90 -7.88
CA GLU A 12 9.71 12.37 -7.98
C GLU A 12 8.25 12.87 -7.96
N GLU A 13 7.34 12.03 -7.47
CA GLU A 13 5.91 12.32 -7.40
C GLU A 13 5.26 11.54 -6.25
N VAL A 14 4.00 11.85 -5.93
CA VAL A 14 3.18 11.09 -4.98
C VAL A 14 2.11 10.32 -5.75
N GLY A 15 2.03 9.01 -5.51
CA GLY A 15 1.05 8.12 -6.13
C GLY A 15 1.57 7.38 -7.36
N ARG A 16 0.73 6.54 -7.94
CA ARG A 16 1.01 5.58 -9.03
C ARG A 16 2.31 4.78 -8.83
N ASN A 17 2.54 4.35 -7.59
CA ASN A 17 3.75 3.61 -7.24
C ASN A 17 3.84 2.31 -8.06
N MET A 18 4.97 2.10 -8.73
CA MET A 18 5.28 0.87 -9.45
C MET A 18 6.78 0.77 -9.69
N THR A 19 7.38 -0.28 -9.17
CA THR A 19 8.79 -0.60 -9.37
C THR A 19 8.92 -1.98 -9.96
N ALA A 20 9.72 -2.17 -11.00
CA ALA A 20 10.05 -3.50 -11.51
C ALA A 20 11.52 -3.83 -11.21
N ILE A 21 11.75 -4.92 -10.51
CA ILE A 21 13.08 -5.42 -10.18
C ILE A 21 13.33 -6.65 -11.04
N ARG A 22 14.35 -6.56 -11.91
CA ARG A 22 14.81 -7.66 -12.74
C ARG A 22 16.01 -8.32 -12.08
N VAL A 23 15.99 -9.65 -12.06
CA VAL A 23 17.11 -10.50 -11.68
C VAL A 23 17.34 -11.47 -12.83
N ASN A 24 18.39 -11.28 -13.60
CA ASN A 24 18.61 -11.94 -14.89
C ASN A 24 17.39 -11.77 -15.82
N GLU A 25 16.70 -12.86 -16.18
CA GLU A 25 15.51 -12.83 -17.04
C GLU A 25 14.19 -12.66 -16.26
N ASP A 26 14.19 -12.84 -14.94
CA ASP A 26 12.99 -12.82 -14.13
C ASP A 26 12.74 -11.43 -13.54
N ILE A 27 11.47 -11.02 -13.55
CA ILE A 27 11.04 -9.69 -13.07
C ILE A 27 10.03 -9.87 -11.95
N VAL A 28 10.19 -9.10 -10.89
CA VAL A 28 9.18 -8.91 -9.83
C VAL A 28 8.71 -7.46 -9.90
N ILE A 29 7.40 -7.27 -10.02
CA ILE A 29 6.79 -5.95 -9.91
C ILE A 29 6.39 -5.72 -8.45
N ILE A 30 6.70 -4.54 -7.93
CA ILE A 30 6.27 -4.11 -6.59
C ILE A 30 5.36 -2.91 -6.76
N ASP A 31 4.12 -3.06 -6.26
CA ASP A 31 2.99 -2.14 -6.34
C ASP A 31 2.50 -1.84 -7.77
N MET A 32 1.23 -1.46 -7.87
CA MET A 32 0.57 -0.94 -9.06
C MET A 32 -0.45 0.11 -8.61
N GLY A 33 0.01 1.33 -8.41
CA GLY A 33 -0.75 2.37 -7.76
C GLY A 33 -1.49 3.32 -8.68
N LEU A 34 -2.39 4.09 -8.09
CA LEU A 34 -3.13 5.19 -8.69
C LEU A 34 -2.54 6.54 -8.24
N ARG A 35 -2.63 7.54 -9.08
CA ARG A 35 -2.34 8.93 -8.74
C ARG A 35 -3.64 9.72 -8.60
N LEU A 36 -4.08 9.91 -7.34
CA LEU A 36 -5.40 10.40 -7.01
C LEU A 36 -5.64 11.87 -7.42
N ASP A 37 -4.61 12.74 -7.35
CA ASP A 37 -4.73 14.13 -7.78
C ASP A 37 -5.07 14.26 -9.27
N ARG A 38 -4.58 13.35 -10.11
CA ARG A 38 -4.91 13.31 -11.53
C ARG A 38 -6.35 12.89 -11.82
N ILE A 39 -6.93 12.17 -10.88
CA ILE A 39 -8.31 11.69 -10.96
C ILE A 39 -9.27 12.74 -10.42
N ALA A 40 -8.95 13.39 -9.30
CA ALA A 40 -9.78 14.38 -8.65
C ALA A 40 -10.07 15.61 -9.54
N ILE A 41 -9.20 15.91 -10.51
CA ILE A 41 -9.42 16.99 -11.50
C ILE A 41 -10.60 16.69 -12.45
N HIS A 42 -10.98 15.41 -12.58
CA HIS A 42 -12.05 14.95 -13.46
C HIS A 42 -13.22 14.44 -12.61
N GLU A 43 -13.88 15.35 -11.88
CA GLU A 43 -14.97 15.05 -10.91
C GLU A 43 -16.10 14.18 -11.49
N ASP A 44 -16.38 14.28 -12.79
CA ASP A 44 -17.43 13.53 -13.50
C ASP A 44 -16.93 12.22 -14.15
N ALA A 45 -15.64 11.91 -14.07
CA ALA A 45 -15.10 10.73 -14.75
C ALA A 45 -15.35 9.45 -13.95
N GLU A 46 -16.15 8.54 -14.49
CA GLU A 46 -16.28 7.18 -13.98
C GLU A 46 -14.98 6.38 -14.27
N ILE A 47 -13.98 6.56 -13.42
CA ILE A 47 -12.64 5.99 -13.57
C ILE A 47 -12.67 4.48 -13.73
N GLU A 48 -13.63 3.84 -13.08
CA GLU A 48 -13.87 2.40 -13.17
C GLU A 48 -14.18 1.97 -14.62
N LYS A 49 -14.76 2.87 -15.42
CA LYS A 49 -15.09 2.63 -16.83
C LYS A 49 -14.01 3.08 -17.82
N MET A 50 -12.99 3.80 -17.39
CA MET A 50 -11.94 4.31 -18.28
C MET A 50 -10.99 3.18 -18.71
N HIS A 51 -10.49 3.27 -19.95
CA HIS A 51 -9.44 2.38 -20.43
C HIS A 51 -8.10 2.72 -19.79
N SER A 52 -7.29 1.69 -19.54
CA SER A 52 -5.93 1.86 -19.01
C SER A 52 -5.06 2.80 -19.87
N ILE A 53 -5.24 2.81 -21.20
CA ILE A 53 -4.53 3.71 -22.09
C ILE A 53 -4.83 5.19 -21.79
N ASP A 54 -6.08 5.52 -21.52
CA ASP A 54 -6.48 6.90 -21.22
C ASP A 54 -5.98 7.31 -19.83
N LEU A 55 -6.05 6.41 -18.85
CA LEU A 55 -5.50 6.63 -17.52
C LEU A 55 -3.96 6.81 -17.54
N ILE A 56 -3.24 6.07 -18.40
CA ILE A 56 -1.81 6.27 -18.61
C ILE A 56 -1.54 7.65 -19.20
N LYS A 57 -2.28 8.05 -20.24
CA LYS A 57 -2.13 9.39 -20.88
C LYS A 57 -2.39 10.53 -19.90
N MET A 58 -3.35 10.37 -19.00
CA MET A 58 -3.65 11.33 -17.94
C MET A 58 -2.57 11.35 -16.84
N GLY A 59 -1.68 10.35 -16.81
CA GLY A 59 -0.71 10.15 -15.75
C GLY A 59 -1.34 9.65 -14.43
N ALA A 60 -2.53 9.05 -14.50
CA ALA A 60 -3.25 8.55 -13.34
C ALA A 60 -2.80 7.15 -12.91
N ILE A 61 -2.26 6.35 -13.82
CA ILE A 61 -1.67 5.03 -13.53
C ILE A 61 -0.26 4.92 -14.15
N PRO A 62 0.58 3.98 -13.69
CA PRO A 62 1.92 3.77 -14.24
C PRO A 62 1.90 3.47 -15.74
N ASN A 63 2.91 3.97 -16.44
CA ASN A 63 3.15 3.60 -17.84
C ASN A 63 4.13 2.42 -17.92
N ASP A 64 3.58 1.22 -18.02
CA ASP A 64 4.31 -0.03 -18.05
C ASP A 64 4.85 -0.42 -19.44
N ALA A 65 4.88 0.52 -20.40
CA ALA A 65 5.30 0.24 -21.78
C ALA A 65 6.71 -0.36 -21.89
N MET A 66 7.62 -0.01 -20.97
CA MET A 66 8.97 -0.60 -20.91
C MET A 66 8.96 -2.12 -20.68
N LEU A 67 7.93 -2.65 -20.01
CA LEU A 67 7.76 -4.09 -19.78
C LEU A 67 7.05 -4.81 -20.93
N SER A 68 6.63 -4.11 -21.98
CA SER A 68 5.79 -4.67 -23.06
C SER A 68 6.38 -5.90 -23.73
N LYS A 69 7.71 -5.94 -23.91
CA LYS A 69 8.44 -7.08 -24.50
C LYS A 69 8.84 -8.15 -23.49
N ALA A 70 8.76 -7.85 -22.19
CA ALA A 70 9.20 -8.71 -21.09
C ALA A 70 8.04 -9.20 -20.20
N LYS A 71 6.80 -9.17 -20.69
CA LYS A 71 5.61 -9.54 -19.90
C LYS A 71 5.69 -10.95 -19.33
N ARG A 72 6.21 -11.92 -20.08
CA ARG A 72 6.40 -13.31 -19.65
C ARG A 72 7.53 -13.50 -18.63
N SER A 73 8.43 -12.53 -18.56
CA SER A 73 9.51 -12.50 -17.56
C SER A 73 8.99 -12.07 -16.18
N VAL A 74 7.81 -11.44 -16.10
CA VAL A 74 7.20 -11.09 -14.82
C VAL A 74 6.73 -12.36 -14.13
N LYS A 75 7.28 -12.63 -12.94
CA LYS A 75 7.03 -13.84 -12.15
C LYS A 75 6.14 -13.61 -10.94
N ALA A 76 6.06 -12.37 -10.47
CA ALA A 76 5.16 -11.98 -9.38
C ALA A 76 4.85 -10.48 -9.42
N ILE A 77 3.68 -10.14 -8.88
CA ILE A 77 3.26 -8.78 -8.54
C ILE A 77 3.10 -8.76 -7.02
N VAL A 78 3.95 -8.02 -6.33
CA VAL A 78 3.93 -7.90 -4.87
C VAL A 78 3.27 -6.58 -4.50
N CYS A 79 2.22 -6.60 -3.66
CA CYS A 79 1.56 -5.40 -3.18
C CYS A 79 1.86 -5.18 -1.70
N THR A 80 2.44 -4.02 -1.37
CA THR A 80 3.00 -3.74 -0.04
C THR A 80 1.94 -3.42 1.02
N HIS A 81 0.88 -2.72 0.65
CA HIS A 81 -0.24 -2.36 1.52
C HIS A 81 -1.46 -1.86 0.72
N GLY A 82 -2.59 -1.69 1.39
CA GLY A 82 -3.91 -1.49 0.75
C GLY A 82 -4.27 -0.06 0.34
N HIS A 83 -3.36 0.90 0.27
CA HIS A 83 -3.67 2.24 -0.23
C HIS A 83 -3.77 2.26 -1.75
N LEU A 84 -4.64 3.12 -2.28
CA LEU A 84 -4.93 3.19 -3.71
C LEU A 84 -3.71 3.59 -4.56
N ASP A 85 -2.81 4.37 -4.03
CA ASP A 85 -1.56 4.76 -4.69
C ASP A 85 -0.54 3.63 -4.76
N HIS A 86 -0.86 2.45 -4.18
CA HIS A 86 -0.09 1.20 -4.27
C HIS A 86 -0.83 0.08 -4.97
N ILE A 87 -2.17 -0.01 -4.86
CA ILE A 87 -2.94 -1.11 -5.43
C ILE A 87 -4.00 -0.68 -6.46
N GLY A 88 -4.27 0.62 -6.58
CA GLY A 88 -5.41 1.10 -7.35
C GLY A 88 -5.34 0.90 -8.87
N ALA A 89 -4.15 0.61 -9.42
CA ALA A 89 -4.01 0.23 -10.82
C ALA A 89 -3.93 -1.30 -11.04
N VAL A 90 -3.97 -2.12 -9.99
CA VAL A 90 -3.98 -3.59 -10.12
C VAL A 90 -5.11 -4.07 -11.04
N PRO A 91 -6.38 -3.61 -10.89
CA PRO A 91 -7.45 -4.02 -11.79
C PRO A 91 -7.24 -3.62 -13.26
N LYS A 92 -6.42 -2.58 -13.50
CA LYS A 92 -6.17 -2.00 -14.83
C LYS A 92 -4.97 -2.61 -15.55
N LEU A 93 -3.99 -3.14 -14.79
CA LEU A 93 -2.69 -3.52 -15.33
C LEU A 93 -2.33 -5.00 -15.11
N ALA A 94 -2.77 -5.63 -14.00
CA ALA A 94 -2.33 -6.96 -13.62
C ALA A 94 -2.61 -8.03 -14.68
N HIS A 95 -3.76 -7.94 -15.37
CA HIS A 95 -4.14 -8.85 -16.46
C HIS A 95 -3.14 -8.90 -17.64
N ARG A 96 -2.22 -7.94 -17.71
CA ARG A 96 -1.18 -7.89 -18.75
C ARG A 96 -0.06 -8.90 -18.52
N TYR A 97 0.02 -9.45 -17.30
CA TYR A 97 1.09 -10.33 -16.84
C TYR A 97 0.52 -11.66 -16.40
N GLU A 98 1.14 -12.76 -16.83
CA GLU A 98 0.80 -14.11 -16.41
C GLU A 98 1.48 -14.44 -15.07
N ALA A 99 1.25 -13.63 -14.05
CA ALA A 99 1.96 -13.69 -12.77
C ALA A 99 0.99 -13.60 -11.59
N PRO A 100 1.25 -14.30 -10.47
CA PRO A 100 0.43 -14.17 -9.28
C PRO A 100 0.58 -12.79 -8.65
N ILE A 101 -0.48 -12.34 -7.99
CA ILE A 101 -0.47 -11.19 -7.09
C ILE A 101 -0.25 -11.72 -5.67
N ILE A 102 0.72 -11.15 -4.95
CA ILE A 102 1.09 -11.57 -3.59
C ILE A 102 0.96 -10.37 -2.67
N SER A 103 0.19 -10.50 -1.61
CA SER A 103 0.01 -9.42 -0.63
C SER A 103 -0.39 -9.95 0.74
N THR A 104 -0.52 -9.06 1.73
CA THR A 104 -1.07 -9.43 3.04
C THR A 104 -2.59 -9.64 2.97
N PRO A 105 -3.20 -10.38 3.92
CA PRO A 105 -4.63 -10.72 3.87
C PRO A 105 -5.54 -9.50 3.70
N PHE A 106 -5.33 -8.43 4.47
CA PHE A 106 -6.13 -7.21 4.36
C PHE A 106 -5.99 -6.55 2.98
N THR A 107 -4.77 -6.43 2.48
CA THR A 107 -4.48 -5.86 1.15
C THR A 107 -5.09 -6.72 0.04
N ALA A 108 -5.01 -8.06 0.16
CA ALA A 108 -5.61 -8.99 -0.79
C ALA A 108 -7.13 -8.82 -0.88
N GLU A 109 -7.82 -8.65 0.25
CA GLU A 109 -9.27 -8.43 0.23
C GLU A 109 -9.62 -7.11 -0.48
N LEU A 110 -8.89 -6.03 -0.24
CA LEU A 110 -9.10 -4.76 -0.95
C LEU A 110 -8.85 -4.90 -2.46
N ILE A 111 -7.81 -5.64 -2.87
CA ILE A 111 -7.55 -5.95 -4.29
C ILE A 111 -8.70 -6.75 -4.88
N ALA A 112 -9.15 -7.80 -4.19
CA ALA A 112 -10.27 -8.62 -4.64
C ALA A 112 -11.56 -7.83 -4.79
N GLN A 113 -11.85 -6.90 -3.87
CA GLN A 113 -13.00 -5.99 -3.98
C GLN A 113 -12.88 -5.10 -5.21
N GLN A 114 -11.72 -4.51 -5.48
CA GLN A 114 -11.50 -3.67 -6.66
C GLN A 114 -11.66 -4.46 -7.95
N ILE A 115 -11.11 -5.68 -8.03
CA ILE A 115 -11.26 -6.55 -9.20
C ILE A 115 -12.74 -6.93 -9.43
N ARG A 116 -13.50 -7.20 -8.35
CA ARG A 116 -14.94 -7.48 -8.44
C ARG A 116 -15.75 -6.32 -9.00
N VAL A 117 -15.39 -5.08 -8.65
CA VAL A 117 -16.03 -3.87 -9.16
C VAL A 117 -15.65 -3.63 -10.62
N GLU A 118 -14.39 -3.83 -10.97
CA GLU A 118 -13.83 -3.51 -12.29
C GLU A 118 -13.73 -4.73 -13.22
N LYS A 119 -14.75 -5.58 -13.27
CA LYS A 119 -14.81 -6.83 -14.07
C LYS A 119 -14.42 -6.68 -15.55
N LYS A 120 -14.50 -5.46 -16.09
CA LYS A 120 -14.21 -5.15 -17.51
C LYS A 120 -12.81 -5.62 -17.96
N PHE A 121 -11.83 -5.63 -17.07
CA PHE A 121 -10.44 -5.91 -17.44
C PHE A 121 -10.07 -7.40 -17.34
N GLY A 122 -10.95 -8.25 -16.79
CA GLY A 122 -10.74 -9.68 -16.76
C GLY A 122 -9.45 -10.10 -16.04
N VAL A 123 -9.20 -9.53 -14.85
CA VAL A 123 -8.05 -9.94 -14.03
C VAL A 123 -8.31 -11.33 -13.45
N GLU A 124 -7.58 -12.32 -13.95
CA GLU A 124 -7.65 -13.73 -13.54
C GLU A 124 -6.35 -14.17 -12.81
N ASN A 125 -5.47 -13.24 -12.52
CA ASN A 125 -4.22 -13.50 -11.82
C ASN A 125 -4.50 -14.17 -10.47
N PRO A 126 -3.82 -15.30 -10.13
CA PRO A 126 -3.91 -15.88 -8.80
C PRO A 126 -3.55 -14.85 -7.73
N LEU A 127 -4.37 -14.77 -6.69
CA LEU A 127 -4.14 -13.87 -5.56
C LEU A 127 -3.72 -14.70 -4.34
N TYR A 128 -2.46 -14.58 -3.93
CA TYR A 128 -1.89 -15.28 -2.79
C TYR A 128 -1.72 -14.35 -1.59
N THR A 129 -2.01 -14.87 -0.42
CA THR A 129 -1.80 -14.16 0.84
C THR A 129 -0.54 -14.65 1.53
N LEU A 130 0.24 -13.71 2.06
CA LEU A 130 1.46 -13.96 2.82
C LEU A 130 1.44 -13.11 4.09
N GLU A 131 1.61 -13.72 5.24
CA GLU A 131 1.69 -13.01 6.51
C GLU A 131 3.07 -12.36 6.71
N ALA A 132 3.11 -11.26 7.44
CA ALA A 132 4.38 -10.66 7.84
C ALA A 132 5.22 -11.66 8.66
N GLY A 133 6.48 -11.83 8.26
CA GLY A 133 7.42 -12.81 8.78
C GLY A 133 7.55 -14.08 7.94
N GLN A 134 6.73 -14.23 6.90
CA GLN A 134 6.80 -15.37 5.97
C GLN A 134 7.64 -15.03 4.73
N VAL A 135 8.10 -16.08 4.07
CA VAL A 135 8.87 -16.04 2.82
C VAL A 135 8.14 -16.85 1.77
N TYR A 136 8.04 -16.31 0.56
CA TYR A 136 7.48 -16.99 -0.61
C TYR A 136 8.55 -17.13 -1.70
N GLN A 137 8.77 -18.35 -2.18
CA GLN A 137 9.69 -18.61 -3.28
C GLN A 137 9.00 -18.30 -4.61
N ILE A 138 9.46 -17.26 -5.30
CA ILE A 138 8.92 -16.83 -6.60
C ILE A 138 9.53 -17.66 -7.73
N THR A 139 10.85 -17.74 -7.77
CA THR A 139 11.62 -18.57 -8.71
C THR A 139 12.77 -19.25 -7.94
N PRO A 140 13.53 -20.17 -8.54
CA PRO A 140 14.69 -20.74 -7.85
C PRO A 140 15.68 -19.71 -7.30
N ASP A 141 15.80 -18.55 -7.96
CA ASP A 141 16.75 -17.50 -7.62
C ASP A 141 16.13 -16.33 -6.86
N ILE A 142 14.80 -16.24 -6.77
CA ILE A 142 14.12 -15.09 -6.18
C ILE A 142 13.11 -15.56 -5.14
N ALA A 143 13.25 -15.07 -3.92
CA ALA A 143 12.23 -15.19 -2.89
C ALA A 143 11.82 -13.81 -2.38
N VAL A 144 10.56 -13.64 -1.99
CA VAL A 144 10.09 -12.45 -1.30
C VAL A 144 9.77 -12.75 0.16
N GLU A 145 10.30 -11.95 1.05
CA GLU A 145 10.00 -11.97 2.48
C GLU A 145 9.18 -10.72 2.84
N PHE A 146 8.10 -10.91 3.59
CA PHE A 146 7.29 -9.83 4.14
C PHE A 146 7.77 -9.48 5.54
N VAL A 147 8.41 -8.33 5.69
CA VAL A 147 8.84 -7.82 6.99
C VAL A 147 7.84 -6.78 7.47
N ARG A 148 7.29 -6.97 8.67
CA ARG A 148 6.25 -6.10 9.21
C ARG A 148 6.71 -4.65 9.29
N ALA A 149 5.90 -3.76 8.71
CA ALA A 149 5.96 -2.32 8.83
C ALA A 149 4.81 -1.79 9.71
N THR A 150 4.72 -0.49 9.86
CA THR A 150 3.54 0.22 10.39
C THR A 150 3.21 1.39 9.49
N HIS A 151 1.92 1.61 9.31
CA HIS A 151 1.37 2.73 8.55
C HIS A 151 -0.03 3.07 9.07
N SER A 152 -0.81 3.85 8.34
CA SER A 152 -2.17 4.24 8.71
C SER A 152 -3.24 3.16 8.44
N ILE A 153 -2.87 2.06 7.79
CA ILE A 153 -3.73 0.95 7.33
C ILE A 153 -3.21 -0.37 7.90
N PRO A 154 -4.06 -1.43 8.05
CA PRO A 154 -3.61 -2.74 8.53
C PRO A 154 -2.59 -3.42 7.60
N ASP A 155 -1.72 -4.22 8.23
CA ASP A 155 -0.80 -5.17 7.62
C ASP A 155 0.16 -4.63 6.53
N PRO A 156 0.72 -3.40 6.66
CA PRO A 156 1.74 -2.94 5.74
C PRO A 156 3.04 -3.71 5.92
N ILE A 157 3.79 -3.89 4.84
CA ILE A 157 5.07 -4.62 4.88
C ILE A 157 6.19 -3.85 4.16
N PHE A 158 7.41 -4.12 4.58
CA PHE A 158 8.58 -3.96 3.74
C PHE A 158 8.73 -5.24 2.90
N ALA A 159 8.82 -5.11 1.59
CA ALA A 159 9.07 -6.24 0.71
C ALA A 159 10.59 -6.44 0.59
N VAL A 160 11.08 -7.61 0.99
CA VAL A 160 12.50 -7.96 0.88
C VAL A 160 12.66 -9.03 -0.18
N LEU A 161 13.30 -8.69 -1.30
CA LEU A 161 13.65 -9.66 -2.33
C LEU A 161 15.02 -10.26 -2.02
N HIS A 162 15.04 -11.55 -1.76
CA HIS A 162 16.26 -12.34 -1.62
C HIS A 162 16.68 -12.84 -2.99
N THR A 163 17.92 -12.57 -3.35
CA THR A 163 18.54 -12.96 -4.62
C THR A 163 19.92 -13.57 -4.37
N PRO A 164 20.53 -14.28 -5.34
CA PRO A 164 21.89 -14.79 -5.21
C PRO A 164 22.95 -13.71 -4.99
N ALA A 165 22.67 -12.44 -5.32
CA ALA A 165 23.56 -11.31 -5.09
C ALA A 165 23.38 -10.64 -3.72
N GLY A 166 22.32 -10.97 -3.00
CA GLY A 166 21.96 -10.33 -1.73
C GLY A 166 20.52 -9.86 -1.68
N ALA A 167 20.15 -9.21 -0.59
CA ALA A 167 18.80 -8.75 -0.34
C ALA A 167 18.57 -7.33 -0.88
N LEU A 168 17.45 -7.11 -1.58
CA LEU A 168 16.94 -5.78 -1.90
C LEU A 168 15.75 -5.50 -0.99
N VAL A 169 15.77 -4.36 -0.32
CA VAL A 169 14.68 -3.94 0.58
C VAL A 169 13.89 -2.83 -0.07
N TYR A 170 12.59 -3.07 -0.28
CA TYR A 170 11.64 -2.07 -0.72
C TYR A 170 10.82 -1.58 0.47
N ALA A 171 11.01 -0.32 0.83
CA ALA A 171 10.44 0.33 2.01
C ALA A 171 9.67 1.57 1.58
N ASN A 172 8.44 1.36 1.11
CA ASN A 172 7.54 2.44 0.71
C ASN A 172 6.43 2.59 1.73
N ASP A 173 6.03 3.83 2.01
CA ASP A 173 4.98 4.23 2.94
C ASP A 173 5.03 3.54 4.30
N PHE A 174 5.88 4.04 5.17
CA PHE A 174 6.03 3.47 6.50
C PHE A 174 6.17 4.55 7.58
N LYS A 175 5.91 4.13 8.80
CA LYS A 175 6.18 4.86 10.02
C LYS A 175 6.90 3.93 10.99
N LEU A 176 8.05 4.32 11.54
CA LEU A 176 8.74 3.53 12.54
C LEU A 176 8.10 3.72 13.92
N ASP A 177 6.81 3.44 14.01
CA ASP A 177 6.01 3.62 15.21
C ASP A 177 6.17 2.45 16.18
N ARG A 178 6.62 2.72 17.40
CA ARG A 178 6.81 1.71 18.44
C ARG A 178 5.54 1.41 19.25
N THR A 179 4.55 2.28 19.17
CA THR A 179 3.27 2.20 19.87
C THR A 179 2.11 2.47 18.91
N PRO A 180 1.97 1.64 17.85
CA PRO A 180 0.91 1.84 16.85
C PRO A 180 -0.47 1.58 17.45
N VAL A 181 -1.50 2.27 16.95
CA VAL A 181 -2.91 2.08 17.33
C VAL A 181 -3.52 0.82 16.72
N ILE A 182 -2.99 0.39 15.57
CA ILE A 182 -3.38 -0.86 14.89
C ILE A 182 -2.16 -1.73 14.64
N GLY A 183 -2.36 -3.05 14.70
CA GLY A 183 -1.31 -4.03 14.46
C GLY A 183 -0.23 -4.07 15.53
N LYS A 184 0.96 -4.48 15.14
CA LYS A 184 2.15 -4.60 15.99
C LYS A 184 3.23 -3.64 15.50
N PRO A 185 4.21 -3.22 16.33
CA PRO A 185 5.35 -2.43 15.90
C PRO A 185 6.11 -3.06 14.73
N PRO A 186 6.89 -2.27 13.96
CA PRO A 186 7.76 -2.82 12.92
C PRO A 186 8.68 -3.90 13.46
N ASP A 187 9.03 -4.87 12.64
CA ASP A 187 9.99 -5.91 13.04
C ASP A 187 11.43 -5.37 13.02
N PHE A 188 11.74 -4.55 14.02
CA PHE A 188 13.09 -3.99 14.20
C PHE A 188 14.18 -5.05 14.34
N LYS A 189 13.83 -6.25 14.88
CA LYS A 189 14.79 -7.33 15.02
C LYS A 189 15.18 -7.88 13.65
N ARG A 190 14.19 -8.11 12.79
CA ARG A 190 14.45 -8.60 11.44
C ARG A 190 15.16 -7.56 10.59
N LEU A 191 14.75 -6.29 10.64
CA LEU A 191 15.44 -5.20 9.95
C LEU A 191 16.91 -5.07 10.36
N LYS A 192 17.21 -5.21 11.64
CA LYS A 192 18.61 -5.22 12.14
C LYS A 192 19.39 -6.43 11.64
N SER A 193 18.75 -7.61 11.58
CA SER A 193 19.39 -8.81 11.03
C SER A 193 19.75 -8.59 9.57
N LEU A 194 18.79 -8.16 8.74
CA LEU A 194 19.03 -7.85 7.32
C LEU A 194 20.19 -6.87 7.14
N GLY A 195 20.24 -5.80 7.95
CA GLY A 195 21.32 -4.83 7.90
C GLY A 195 22.70 -5.40 8.29
N LYS A 196 22.76 -6.42 9.16
CA LYS A 196 24.00 -7.12 9.50
C LYS A 196 24.43 -8.10 8.42
N ASP A 197 23.47 -8.79 7.81
CA ASP A 197 23.72 -9.76 6.75
C ASP A 197 24.14 -9.05 5.43
N GLY A 198 23.90 -7.75 5.35
CA GLY A 198 24.18 -6.91 4.19
C GLY A 198 22.97 -6.77 3.28
N VAL A 199 22.63 -5.52 2.94
CA VAL A 199 21.56 -5.16 2.00
C VAL A 199 22.21 -4.63 0.72
N LEU A 200 21.89 -5.26 -0.42
CA LEU A 200 22.44 -4.88 -1.72
C LEU A 200 21.88 -3.51 -2.16
N ALA A 201 20.58 -3.28 -1.96
CA ALA A 201 19.94 -2.02 -2.25
C ALA A 201 18.76 -1.78 -1.30
N LEU A 202 18.58 -0.51 -0.94
CA LEU A 202 17.42 -0.01 -0.20
C LEU A 202 16.69 1.00 -1.06
N ILE A 203 15.47 0.66 -1.47
CA ILE A 203 14.53 1.57 -2.13
C ILE A 203 13.59 2.08 -1.05
N VAL A 204 13.65 3.37 -0.75
CA VAL A 204 12.94 3.97 0.38
C VAL A 204 12.18 5.21 -0.05
N GLU A 205 10.98 5.40 0.50
CA GLU A 205 10.20 6.61 0.31
C GLU A 205 10.92 7.84 0.89
N SER A 206 10.66 8.99 0.32
CA SER A 206 11.33 10.25 0.69
C SER A 206 10.37 11.44 0.81
N THR A 207 9.07 11.18 1.00
CA THR A 207 8.02 12.21 1.02
C THR A 207 8.29 13.30 2.05
N ARG A 208 8.85 12.96 3.20
CA ARG A 208 9.14 13.90 4.29
C ARG A 208 10.64 14.15 4.52
N VAL A 209 11.50 13.84 3.57
CA VAL A 209 12.97 13.94 3.73
C VAL A 209 13.46 15.35 4.02
N LYS A 210 12.71 16.39 3.62
CA LYS A 210 13.04 17.80 3.87
C LYS A 210 12.54 18.31 5.22
N GLU A 211 11.71 17.54 5.93
CA GLU A 211 11.15 17.95 7.21
C GLU A 211 12.07 17.51 8.35
N ALA A 212 12.53 18.46 9.16
CA ALA A 212 13.31 18.13 10.34
C ALA A 212 12.40 17.58 11.45
N GLY A 213 12.86 16.51 12.13
CA GLY A 213 12.16 15.96 13.29
C GLY A 213 11.71 14.51 13.11
N LYS A 214 10.90 14.06 14.04
CA LYS A 214 10.29 12.72 14.04
C LYS A 214 8.79 12.83 13.86
N THR A 215 8.21 11.98 13.05
CA THR A 215 6.76 11.80 13.03
C THR A 215 6.31 11.20 14.37
N PRO A 216 5.40 11.85 15.12
CA PRO A 216 4.90 11.33 16.40
C PRO A 216 4.22 9.98 16.23
N SER A 217 4.17 9.17 17.30
CA SER A 217 3.37 7.94 17.30
C SER A 217 1.89 8.22 17.04
N GLU A 218 1.19 7.31 16.40
CA GLU A 218 -0.27 7.39 16.23
C GLU A 218 -0.99 7.36 17.57
N GLN A 219 -0.36 6.81 18.63
CA GLN A 219 -0.89 6.88 19.99
C GLN A 219 -1.08 8.31 20.47
N ILE A 220 -0.14 9.22 20.15
CA ILE A 220 -0.27 10.66 20.52
C ILE A 220 -1.46 11.28 19.81
N ALA A 221 -1.66 10.96 18.53
CA ALA A 221 -2.83 11.44 17.79
C ALA A 221 -4.13 10.86 18.34
N LYS A 222 -4.11 9.60 18.79
CA LYS A 222 -5.24 8.96 19.49
C LYS A 222 -5.60 9.72 20.77
N ASP A 223 -4.61 10.02 21.60
CA ASP A 223 -4.82 10.73 22.86
C ASP A 223 -5.40 12.13 22.60
N LEU A 224 -4.84 12.87 21.64
CA LEU A 224 -5.36 14.20 21.24
C LEU A 224 -6.80 14.13 20.70
N VAL A 225 -7.14 13.17 19.87
CA VAL A 225 -8.53 13.01 19.37
C VAL A 225 -9.49 12.69 20.53
N ARG A 226 -9.08 11.84 21.46
CA ARG A 226 -9.88 11.54 22.65
C ARG A 226 -10.08 12.76 23.53
N ASP A 227 -9.02 13.50 23.82
CA ASP A 227 -9.09 14.72 24.65
C ASP A 227 -10.07 15.73 24.06
N VAL A 228 -10.04 15.93 22.72
CA VAL A 228 -10.96 16.84 22.04
C VAL A 228 -12.39 16.34 22.09
N LEU A 229 -12.63 15.06 21.78
CA LEU A 229 -13.99 14.51 21.70
C LEU A 229 -14.63 14.34 23.08
N LEU A 230 -13.86 13.85 24.07
CA LEU A 230 -14.37 13.66 25.44
C LEU A 230 -14.47 14.98 26.23
N GLY A 231 -13.69 16.01 25.81
CA GLY A 231 -13.75 17.34 26.41
C GLY A 231 -14.92 18.21 25.91
N THR A 232 -15.76 17.72 25.00
CA THR A 232 -16.97 18.44 24.58
C THR A 232 -18.06 18.27 25.63
N GLU A 233 -18.41 19.37 26.30
CA GLU A 233 -19.36 19.37 27.43
C GLU A 233 -20.85 19.31 27.01
N GLU A 234 -21.17 19.42 25.72
CA GLU A 234 -22.55 19.48 25.24
C GLU A 234 -23.08 18.10 24.82
N GLU A 235 -23.83 17.47 25.71
CA GLU A 235 -24.40 16.12 25.50
C GLU A 235 -25.45 16.06 24.39
N ASP A 236 -26.15 17.15 24.11
CA ASP A 236 -27.28 17.20 23.15
C ASP A 236 -26.88 17.49 21.70
N ASN A 237 -25.65 17.89 21.45
CA ASN A 237 -25.18 18.24 20.11
C ASN A 237 -24.61 17.03 19.33
N GLY A 238 -24.87 17.02 18.01
CA GLY A 238 -24.22 16.09 17.09
C GLY A 238 -22.74 16.42 16.92
N VAL A 239 -21.88 15.41 16.86
CA VAL A 239 -20.45 15.57 16.60
C VAL A 239 -20.15 15.14 15.16
N LEU A 240 -19.58 16.03 14.36
CA LEU A 240 -19.12 15.74 13.01
C LEU A 240 -17.60 15.65 12.99
N VAL A 241 -17.08 14.49 12.55
CA VAL A 241 -15.64 14.25 12.43
C VAL A 241 -15.28 13.97 10.99
N THR A 242 -14.30 14.68 10.44
CA THR A 242 -13.76 14.44 9.10
C THR A 242 -12.37 13.83 9.19
N THR A 243 -12.13 12.79 8.40
CA THR A 243 -10.82 12.12 8.32
C THR A 243 -10.64 11.46 6.97
N PHE A 244 -9.41 11.10 6.62
CA PHE A 244 -9.17 10.26 5.45
C PHE A 244 -9.76 8.87 5.68
N SER A 245 -10.58 8.40 4.74
CA SER A 245 -11.21 7.08 4.80
C SER A 245 -10.20 5.93 4.87
N SER A 246 -9.05 6.09 4.23
CA SER A 246 -7.96 5.12 4.22
C SER A 246 -7.10 5.13 5.49
N HIS A 247 -7.28 6.12 6.38
CA HIS A 247 -6.54 6.19 7.64
C HIS A 247 -7.24 5.37 8.73
N ILE A 248 -7.20 4.04 8.61
CA ILE A 248 -7.94 3.09 9.46
C ILE A 248 -7.57 3.24 10.94
N ALA A 249 -6.31 3.52 11.25
CA ALA A 249 -5.88 3.78 12.63
C ALA A 249 -6.66 4.96 13.26
N ARG A 250 -6.90 6.03 12.48
CA ARG A 250 -7.64 7.20 12.95
C ARG A 250 -9.13 6.91 13.07
N VAL A 251 -9.72 6.19 12.09
CA VAL A 251 -11.12 5.77 12.13
C VAL A 251 -11.39 4.89 13.36
N LYS A 252 -10.49 3.94 13.65
CA LYS A 252 -10.57 3.13 14.87
C LYS A 252 -10.58 4.00 16.13
N THR A 253 -9.69 4.98 16.22
CA THR A 253 -9.63 5.93 17.36
C THR A 253 -10.96 6.69 17.54
N ILE A 254 -11.53 7.20 16.44
CA ILE A 254 -12.81 7.92 16.45
C ILE A 254 -13.94 7.02 16.95
N PHE A 255 -13.99 5.76 16.49
CA PHE A 255 -15.01 4.80 16.93
C PHE A 255 -14.87 4.42 18.40
N GLU A 256 -13.62 4.26 18.88
CA GLU A 256 -13.36 4.00 20.30
C GLU A 256 -13.81 5.19 21.16
N ALA A 257 -13.49 6.43 20.76
CA ALA A 257 -13.93 7.63 21.47
C ALA A 257 -15.47 7.79 21.44
N ALA A 258 -16.12 7.55 20.31
CA ALA A 258 -17.59 7.58 20.22
C ALA A 258 -18.23 6.58 21.17
N ARG A 259 -17.66 5.38 21.31
CA ARG A 259 -18.14 4.36 22.26
C ARG A 259 -17.95 4.80 23.72
N GLU A 260 -16.83 5.44 24.05
CA GLU A 260 -16.58 6.01 25.39
C GLU A 260 -17.59 7.12 25.74
N MET A 261 -18.09 7.86 24.74
CA MET A 261 -19.13 8.89 24.89
C MET A 261 -20.56 8.33 24.89
N ASP A 262 -20.72 7.00 24.81
CA ASP A 262 -22.02 6.33 24.60
C ASP A 262 -22.75 6.83 23.33
N ARG A 263 -21.99 7.18 22.29
CA ARG A 263 -22.52 7.68 21.01
C ARG A 263 -22.40 6.62 19.92
N ARG A 264 -23.39 6.58 19.03
CA ARG A 264 -23.38 5.71 17.87
C ARG A 264 -22.72 6.41 16.69
N PRO A 265 -21.55 5.91 16.21
CA PRO A 265 -20.93 6.47 15.01
C PRO A 265 -21.75 6.11 13.76
N LEU A 266 -21.97 7.09 12.90
CA LEU A 266 -22.53 6.93 11.55
C LEU A 266 -21.43 7.21 10.53
N VAL A 267 -21.24 6.29 9.60
CA VAL A 267 -20.23 6.43 8.52
C VAL A 267 -20.90 6.97 7.29
N LEU A 268 -20.29 7.98 6.67
CA LEU A 268 -20.75 8.58 5.43
C LEU A 268 -19.64 8.57 4.37
N GLY A 269 -20.01 8.18 3.15
CA GLY A 269 -19.15 8.22 1.98
C GLY A 269 -18.69 6.85 1.47
N ARG A 270 -18.75 6.66 0.15
CA ARG A 270 -18.40 5.40 -0.53
C ARG A 270 -16.99 4.87 -0.21
N SER A 271 -16.03 5.78 -0.09
CA SER A 271 -14.65 5.39 0.24
C SER A 271 -14.54 4.85 1.68
N MET A 272 -15.31 5.42 2.62
CA MET A 272 -15.33 4.94 4.01
C MET A 272 -15.98 3.55 4.09
N GLU A 273 -17.10 3.33 3.36
CA GLU A 273 -17.74 2.03 3.26
C GLU A 273 -16.80 0.94 2.71
N ARG A 274 -15.98 1.28 1.72
CA ARG A 274 -15.00 0.35 1.12
C ARG A 274 -14.01 -0.21 2.15
N TYR A 275 -13.56 0.61 3.10
CA TYR A 275 -12.56 0.19 4.08
C TYR A 275 -13.13 -0.45 5.34
N LEU A 276 -14.43 -0.24 5.62
CA LEU A 276 -15.08 -0.68 6.88
C LEU A 276 -16.13 -1.77 6.68
N GLY A 277 -16.60 -1.99 5.45
CA GLY A 277 -17.55 -3.05 5.08
C GLY A 277 -16.83 -4.33 4.76
#